data_374638756fa576c5a8a94d2c2e2ff628
#
_entry.id   374638756fa576c5a8a94d2c2e2ff628
#
_cell.length_a   1.000
_cell.length_b   1.000
_cell.length_c   1.000
_cell.angle_alpha   90.00
_cell.angle_beta   90.00
_cell.angle_gamma   90.00
#
_symmetry.space_group_name_H-M   'P 1'
#
loop_
_entity.id
_entity.type
_entity.pdbx_description
1 polymer ?
#
loop_
_entity_poly.entity_id
_entity_poly.type
_entity_poly.pdbx_seq_one_letter_code
_entity_poly.pdbx_strand_id
1 'polypeptide(L)' 'MIECEPKCDPMGVYCVKRTCAALEICKKTLQKYRRSGYITPLNENKYRFLYSGQSIIDCWHKLRDI' A
#
# COMPACT_ATOMS: atom_id res chain seq x y z
N MET A 1 -10.86 1.35 -5.15
CA MET A 1 -9.74 0.41 -5.26
C MET A 1 -9.87 -0.41 -6.52
N ILE A 2 -8.76 -0.81 -7.14
CA ILE A 2 -8.77 -1.59 -8.40
C ILE A 2 -9.33 -2.99 -8.18
N GLU A 3 -9.90 -3.56 -9.24
CA GLU A 3 -10.49 -4.90 -9.18
C GLU A 3 -9.47 -6.02 -9.36
N CYS A 4 -8.31 -5.71 -9.94
CA CYS A 4 -7.26 -6.67 -10.21
C CYS A 4 -6.09 -6.47 -9.26
N GLU A 5 -5.38 -7.55 -8.94
CA GLU A 5 -4.17 -7.47 -8.14
C GLU A 5 -3.19 -6.45 -8.74
N PRO A 6 -2.64 -5.54 -7.93
CA PRO A 6 -1.69 -4.55 -8.45
C PRO A 6 -0.43 -5.21 -8.97
N LYS A 7 0.03 -4.73 -10.13
CA LYS A 7 1.25 -5.25 -10.75
C LYS A 7 2.47 -4.61 -10.12
N CYS A 8 2.75 -4.97 -8.89
CA CYS A 8 3.91 -4.48 -8.14
C CYS A 8 4.96 -5.58 -8.05
N ASP A 9 6.23 -5.20 -8.14
CA ASP A 9 7.33 -6.10 -7.87
C ASP A 9 7.39 -6.33 -6.35
N PRO A 10 7.20 -7.57 -5.85
CA PRO A 10 7.24 -7.85 -4.41
C PRO A 10 8.54 -7.41 -3.74
N MET A 11 9.63 -7.39 -4.50
CA MET A 11 10.94 -6.95 -4.01
C MET A 11 11.18 -5.45 -4.24
N GLY A 12 10.25 -4.77 -4.90
CA GLY A 12 10.37 -3.35 -5.19
C GLY A 12 9.99 -2.48 -4.01
N VAL A 13 10.44 -1.23 -4.06
CA VAL A 13 10.14 -0.23 -3.04
C VAL A 13 9.33 0.90 -3.69
N TYR A 14 8.23 1.26 -3.07
CA TYR A 14 7.28 2.24 -3.60
C TYR A 14 7.02 3.34 -2.57
N CYS A 15 7.00 4.58 -3.04
CA CYS A 15 6.63 5.71 -2.17
C CYS A 15 5.11 5.80 -2.01
N VAL A 16 4.66 6.69 -1.13
CA VAL A 16 3.22 6.91 -0.87
C VAL A 16 2.47 7.20 -2.18
N LYS A 17 3.01 8.07 -3.01
CA LYS A 17 2.38 8.44 -4.28
C LYS A 17 2.20 7.23 -5.20
N ARG A 18 3.24 6.41 -5.35
CA ARG A 18 3.19 5.21 -6.19
C ARG A 18 2.27 4.15 -5.60
N THR A 19 2.26 3.99 -4.28
CA THR A 19 1.38 3.06 -3.60
C THR A 19 -0.08 3.44 -3.83
N CYS A 20 -0.41 4.72 -3.68
CA CYS A 20 -1.76 5.21 -3.95
C CYS A 20 -2.16 4.97 -5.40
N ALA A 21 -1.26 5.21 -6.34
CA ALA A 21 -1.52 4.96 -7.75
C ALA A 21 -1.75 3.47 -8.05
N ALA A 22 -0.95 2.60 -7.43
CA ALA A 22 -1.06 1.15 -7.61
C ALA A 22 -2.39 0.61 -7.10
N LEU A 23 -2.88 1.12 -5.98
CA LEU A 23 -4.15 0.71 -5.38
C LEU A 23 -5.34 1.58 -5.83
N GLU A 24 -5.07 2.64 -6.60
CA GLU A 24 -6.09 3.62 -7.04
C GLU A 24 -6.89 4.19 -5.86
N ILE A 25 -6.16 4.61 -4.83
CA ILE A 25 -6.73 5.22 -3.62
C ILE A 25 -6.07 6.58 -3.37
N CYS A 26 -6.69 7.40 -2.52
CA CYS A 26 -6.09 8.67 -2.13
C CYS A 26 -5.18 8.50 -0.90
N LYS A 27 -4.39 9.53 -0.61
CA LYS A 27 -3.45 9.50 0.51
C LYS A 27 -4.16 9.29 1.86
N LYS A 28 -5.32 9.88 2.03
CA LYS A 28 -6.11 9.73 3.27
C LYS A 28 -6.53 8.29 3.48
N THR A 29 -6.95 7.62 2.41
CA THR A 29 -7.35 6.22 2.45
C THR A 29 -6.15 5.33 2.79
N LEU A 30 -5.00 5.58 2.17
CA LEU A 30 -3.77 4.85 2.48
C LEU A 30 -3.38 5.04 3.95
N GLN A 31 -3.46 6.25 4.46
CA GLN A 31 -3.17 6.54 5.87
C GLN A 31 -4.11 5.76 6.80
N LYS A 32 -5.39 5.69 6.46
CA LYS A 32 -6.38 4.92 7.20
C LYS A 32 -6.01 3.43 7.22
N TYR A 33 -5.63 2.87 6.08
CA TYR A 33 -5.24 1.46 5.99
C TYR A 33 -3.97 1.19 6.79
N ARG A 34 -3.00 2.10 6.77
CA ARG A 34 -1.78 1.98 7.56
C ARG A 34 -2.10 1.95 9.05
N ARG A 35 -2.98 2.83 9.52
CA ARG A 35 -3.39 2.88 10.93
C ARG A 35 -4.17 1.64 11.34
N SER A 36 -4.94 1.07 10.44
CA SER A 36 -5.74 -0.13 10.71
C SER A 36 -4.94 -1.42 10.60
N GLY A 37 -3.68 -1.36 10.19
CA GLY A 37 -2.83 -2.53 10.09
C GLY A 37 -2.94 -3.31 8.78
N TYR A 38 -3.64 -2.78 7.77
CA TYR A 38 -3.74 -3.44 6.47
C TYR A 38 -2.45 -3.35 5.67
N ILE A 39 -1.67 -2.31 5.88
CA ILE A 39 -0.40 -2.12 5.19
C ILE A 39 0.65 -1.59 6.18
N THR A 40 1.87 -2.10 6.07
CA THR A 40 2.97 -1.72 6.95
C THR A 40 4.08 -1.08 6.13
N PRO A 41 4.55 0.13 6.50
CA PRO A 41 5.67 0.76 5.80
C PRO A 41 6.98 0.04 6.12
N LEU A 42 7.93 0.11 5.18
CA LEU A 42 9.27 -0.45 5.36
C LEU A 42 10.12 0.34 6.35
N ASN A 43 9.83 1.62 6.50
CA ASN A 43 10.57 2.50 7.39
C ASN A 43 9.61 3.26 8.29
N GLU A 44 10.15 3.84 9.37
CA GLU A 44 9.37 4.63 10.32
C GLU A 44 9.55 6.13 10.13
N ASN A 45 10.02 6.55 8.96
CA ASN A 45 10.22 7.97 8.66
C ASN A 45 8.86 8.67 8.54
N LYS A 46 8.59 9.62 9.44
CA LYS A 46 7.33 10.36 9.48
C LYS A 46 7.07 11.20 8.23
N TYR A 47 8.12 11.58 7.52
CA TYR A 47 8.01 12.46 6.36
C TYR A 47 7.92 11.71 5.04
N ARG A 48 8.38 10.48 5.01
CA ARG A 48 8.45 9.73 3.77
C ARG A 48 8.33 8.22 4.05
N PHE A 49 7.11 7.72 4.00
CA PHE A 49 6.88 6.29 4.13
C PHE A 49 7.19 5.58 2.82
N LEU A 50 7.87 4.44 2.93
CA LEU A 50 8.16 3.56 1.82
C LEU A 50 7.47 2.22 2.06
N TYR A 51 6.92 1.64 1.00
CA TYR A 51 6.23 0.36 1.08
C TYR A 51 6.85 -0.63 0.11
N SER A 52 6.94 -1.90 0.50
CA SER A 52 7.35 -2.94 -0.43
C SER A 52 6.18 -3.33 -1.33
N GLY A 53 6.50 -3.81 -2.55
CA GLY A 53 5.46 -4.31 -3.44
C GLY A 53 4.66 -5.43 -2.80
N GLN A 54 5.31 -6.29 -2.01
CA GLN A 54 4.63 -7.36 -1.29
C GLN A 54 3.62 -6.81 -0.30
N SER A 55 3.94 -5.73 0.42
CA SER A 55 3.00 -5.09 1.35
C SER A 55 1.79 -4.54 0.62
N ILE A 56 1.98 -3.97 -0.56
CA ILE A 56 0.89 -3.45 -1.39
C ILE A 56 -0.03 -4.58 -1.83
N ILE A 57 0.55 -5.68 -2.31
CA ILE A 57 -0.19 -6.85 -2.77
C ILE A 57 -0.98 -7.47 -1.60
N ASP A 58 -0.32 -7.65 -0.45
CA ASP A 58 -0.97 -8.19 0.74
C ASP A 58 -2.12 -7.31 1.23
N CYS A 59 -1.94 -5.99 1.19
CA CYS A 59 -2.99 -5.04 1.54
C CYS A 59 -4.19 -5.21 0.62
N TRP A 60 -3.96 -5.34 -0.68
CA TRP A 60 -5.04 -5.54 -1.65
C TRP A 60 -5.83 -6.83 -1.35
N HIS A 61 -5.14 -7.93 -1.06
CA HIS A 61 -5.79 -9.19 -0.69
C HIS A 61 -6.60 -9.07 0.59
N LYS A 62 -6.05 -8.42 1.62
CA LYS A 62 -6.77 -8.21 2.88
C LYS A 62 -8.04 -7.40 2.69
N LEU A 63 -8.00 -6.39 1.84
CA LEU A 63 -9.15 -5.54 1.58
C LEU A 63 -10.24 -6.26 0.79
N ARG A 64 -9.86 -7.21 -0.05
CA ARG A 64 -10.83 -8.01 -0.81
C ARG A 64 -11.54 -9.06 0.02
N ASP A 65 -10.90 -9.52 1.08
CA ASP A 65 -11.45 -10.58 1.94
C ASP A 65 -12.45 -10.05 2.97
N ILE A 66 -12.72 -8.76 2.94
CA ILE A 66 -13.69 -8.14 3.86
C ILE A 66 -15.11 -8.23 3.33
#